data_0a3d50f0f4d4babd45177d1b89761f27
#
_entry.id   0a3d50f0f4d4babd45177d1b89761f27
#
_cell.length_a   1.000
_cell.length_b   1.000
_cell.length_c   1.000
_cell.angle_alpha   90.00
_cell.angle_beta   90.00
_cell.angle_gamma   90.00
#
_symmetry.space_group_name_H-M   'P 1'
#
loop_
_entity.id
_entity.type
_entity.pdbx_description
1 polymer ?
#
loop_
_entity_poly.entity_id
_entity_poly.type
_entity_poly.pdbx_seq_one_letter_code
_entity_poly.pdbx_strand_id
1 'polypeptide(L)'
;MDRNEKLLSVVVKTTRIKENDRLLTLLSPDIGVYNLTVYGAQKSKKCVKASLYTEAVFSVYHNKERAVRSLVDLEVISIHEQASSSLGAIFTSSLMSELVMLYKGETFLPIYELFTSCLDELDDENYVTIATQFMIRYMKLSGLLPDFIYCPVCGRAYDREETLGYNSSFSVPCCSNCDNISSGLILPKNARAYIRDSANAPLSKALEFVISPMQASRIMRYMLRYIGLSLGVELKVMKSGLIDATFNFGN
;
A
#
# COMPACT_ATOMS: atom_id res chain seq x y z
N MET A 1 -21.58 -21.49 -21.22
CA MET A 1 -20.92 -20.31 -20.69
C MET A 1 -19.73 -20.81 -19.86
N ASP A 2 -18.50 -20.47 -20.26
CA ASP A 2 -17.29 -20.90 -19.54
C ASP A 2 -17.34 -20.35 -18.11
N ARG A 3 -17.35 -21.30 -17.16
CA ARG A 3 -17.33 -21.00 -15.72
C ARG A 3 -15.90 -20.98 -15.16
N ASN A 4 -14.91 -21.27 -16.00
CA ASN A 4 -13.50 -21.27 -15.65
C ASN A 4 -12.82 -20.03 -16.22
N GLU A 5 -12.11 -19.31 -15.35
CA GLU A 5 -11.35 -18.10 -15.67
C GLU A 5 -9.89 -18.33 -15.28
N LYS A 6 -8.94 -17.77 -16.03
CA LYS A 6 -7.53 -17.67 -15.62
C LYS A 6 -7.23 -16.22 -15.30
N LEU A 7 -6.79 -15.95 -14.08
CA LEU A 7 -6.54 -14.61 -13.57
C LEU A 7 -5.11 -14.50 -13.04
N LEU A 8 -4.32 -13.62 -13.65
CA LEU A 8 -3.06 -13.19 -13.06
C LEU A 8 -3.37 -12.41 -11.78
N SER A 9 -2.76 -12.81 -10.67
CA SER A 9 -3.06 -12.18 -9.39
C SER A 9 -1.97 -12.42 -8.35
N VAL A 10 -1.93 -11.56 -7.35
CA VAL A 10 -1.08 -11.72 -6.16
C VAL A 10 -1.95 -11.82 -4.90
N VAL A 11 -1.59 -12.70 -3.97
CA VAL A 11 -2.32 -12.88 -2.70
C VAL A 11 -1.97 -11.74 -1.75
N VAL A 12 -2.94 -10.87 -1.43
CA VAL A 12 -2.74 -9.72 -0.51
C VAL A 12 -3.25 -9.99 0.90
N LYS A 13 -4.11 -11.02 1.09
CA LYS A 13 -4.59 -11.42 2.40
C LYS A 13 -5.04 -12.87 2.41
N THR A 14 -4.80 -13.54 3.53
CA THR A 14 -5.33 -14.89 3.80
C THR A 14 -6.18 -14.88 5.07
N THR A 15 -7.34 -15.54 5.03
CA THR A 15 -8.24 -15.64 6.19
C THR A 15 -8.73 -17.08 6.31
N ARG A 16 -8.63 -17.66 7.51
CA ARG A 16 -9.24 -18.96 7.80
C ARG A 16 -10.74 -18.77 7.98
N ILE A 17 -11.57 -19.49 7.22
CA ILE A 17 -13.04 -19.36 7.26
C ILE A 17 -13.73 -20.56 7.89
N LYS A 18 -13.14 -21.74 7.80
CA LYS A 18 -13.59 -23.01 8.41
C LYS A 18 -12.38 -23.82 8.83
N GLU A 19 -12.63 -24.99 9.43
CA GLU A 19 -11.57 -25.86 9.89
C GLU A 19 -10.52 -26.18 8.82
N ASN A 20 -10.96 -26.43 7.58
CA ASN A 20 -10.09 -26.79 6.45
C ASN A 20 -10.10 -25.79 5.28
N ASP A 21 -10.88 -24.71 5.33
CA ASP A 21 -11.06 -23.78 4.22
C ASP A 21 -10.38 -22.44 4.47
N ARG A 22 -9.83 -21.85 3.42
CA ARG A 22 -9.25 -20.50 3.44
C ARG A 22 -9.96 -19.59 2.44
N LEU A 23 -10.08 -18.33 2.79
CA LEU A 23 -10.43 -17.25 1.89
C LEU A 23 -9.16 -16.47 1.58
N LEU A 24 -8.82 -16.39 0.31
CA LEU A 24 -7.76 -15.53 -0.20
C LEU A 24 -8.40 -14.23 -0.70
N THR A 25 -7.80 -13.10 -0.35
CA THR A 25 -8.05 -11.83 -1.04
C THR A 25 -6.88 -11.62 -1.99
N LEU A 26 -7.19 -11.39 -3.26
CA LEU A 26 -6.20 -11.27 -4.33
C LEU A 26 -6.35 -9.92 -5.01
N LEU A 27 -5.23 -9.39 -5.51
CA LEU A 27 -5.19 -8.27 -6.44
C LEU A 27 -4.88 -8.80 -7.84
N SER A 28 -5.74 -8.49 -8.80
CA SER A 28 -5.54 -8.76 -10.23
C SER A 28 -5.41 -7.46 -11.00
N PRO A 29 -4.54 -7.36 -12.02
CA PRO A 29 -4.46 -6.19 -12.89
C PRO A 29 -5.74 -5.95 -13.70
N ASP A 30 -6.51 -7.02 -13.96
CA ASP A 30 -7.69 -6.97 -14.85
C ASP A 30 -8.98 -6.64 -14.10
N ILE A 31 -9.19 -7.24 -12.91
CA ILE A 31 -10.47 -7.16 -12.19
C ILE A 31 -10.36 -6.52 -10.80
N GLY A 32 -9.16 -6.12 -10.39
CA GLY A 32 -8.90 -5.51 -9.09
C GLY A 32 -8.92 -6.50 -7.94
N VAL A 33 -9.35 -6.03 -6.78
CA VAL A 33 -9.38 -6.84 -5.55
C VAL A 33 -10.59 -7.75 -5.54
N TYR A 34 -10.36 -9.06 -5.37
CA TYR A 34 -11.41 -10.06 -5.30
C TYR A 34 -11.12 -11.16 -4.29
N ASN A 35 -12.14 -11.92 -3.93
CA ASN A 35 -12.03 -13.04 -3.00
C ASN A 35 -12.08 -14.38 -3.72
N LEU A 36 -11.26 -15.33 -3.27
CA LEU A 36 -11.15 -16.69 -3.79
C LEU A 36 -11.21 -17.69 -2.64
N THR A 37 -12.16 -18.60 -2.65
CA THR A 37 -12.28 -19.67 -1.66
C THR A 37 -11.40 -20.85 -2.07
N VAL A 38 -10.61 -21.33 -1.11
CA VAL A 38 -9.79 -22.53 -1.25
C VAL A 38 -10.33 -23.60 -0.32
N TYR A 39 -11.05 -24.56 -0.88
CA TYR A 39 -11.62 -25.67 -0.12
C TYR A 39 -10.55 -26.71 0.21
N GLY A 40 -10.64 -27.31 1.41
CA GLY A 40 -9.71 -28.35 1.85
C GLY A 40 -8.26 -27.90 1.98
N ALA A 41 -8.05 -26.65 2.27
CA ALA A 41 -6.75 -25.97 2.30
C ALA A 41 -5.66 -26.68 3.09
N GLN A 42 -5.99 -27.32 4.22
CA GLN A 42 -5.00 -27.99 5.07
C GLN A 42 -4.51 -29.35 4.50
N LYS A 43 -5.27 -29.95 3.59
CA LYS A 43 -4.97 -31.27 3.01
C LYS A 43 -4.44 -31.19 1.58
N SER A 44 -4.48 -30.03 0.95
CA SER A 44 -4.12 -29.84 -0.45
C SER A 44 -2.73 -29.23 -0.61
N LYS A 45 -1.86 -29.91 -1.39
CA LYS A 45 -0.55 -29.38 -1.81
C LYS A 45 -0.68 -28.05 -2.58
N LYS A 46 -1.82 -27.81 -3.25
CA LYS A 46 -2.11 -26.55 -3.97
C LYS A 46 -2.26 -25.38 -3.00
N CYS A 47 -2.76 -25.64 -1.81
CA CYS A 47 -2.98 -24.59 -0.82
C CYS A 47 -1.68 -24.07 -0.16
N VAL A 48 -0.67 -24.92 -0.08
CA VAL A 48 0.66 -24.51 0.39
C VAL A 48 1.26 -23.50 -0.59
N LYS A 49 0.99 -23.66 -1.89
CA LYS A 49 1.47 -22.76 -2.95
C LYS A 49 0.74 -21.42 -3.00
N ALA A 50 -0.52 -21.36 -2.53
CA ALA A 50 -1.31 -20.13 -2.48
C ALA A 50 -1.11 -19.41 -1.13
N SER A 51 0.14 -19.16 -0.76
CA SER A 51 0.51 -18.42 0.44
C SER A 51 0.38 -16.90 0.25
N LEU A 52 0.49 -16.16 1.35
CA LEU A 52 0.51 -14.71 1.31
C LEU A 52 1.67 -14.22 0.41
N TYR A 53 1.41 -13.21 -0.40
CA TYR A 53 2.32 -12.62 -1.38
C TYR A 53 2.74 -13.54 -2.55
N THR A 54 2.12 -14.71 -2.71
CA THR A 54 2.31 -15.51 -3.92
C THR A 54 1.65 -14.83 -5.11
N GLU A 55 2.42 -14.59 -6.15
CA GLU A 55 1.98 -14.18 -7.48
C GLU A 55 1.84 -15.40 -8.37
N ALA A 56 0.69 -15.56 -9.02
CA ALA A 56 0.39 -16.74 -9.83
C ALA A 56 -0.70 -16.46 -10.86
N VAL A 57 -0.79 -17.32 -11.87
CA VAL A 57 -1.99 -17.43 -12.69
C VAL A 57 -2.94 -18.41 -12.01
N PHE A 58 -4.03 -17.88 -11.46
CA PHE A 58 -5.06 -18.66 -10.77
C PHE A 58 -6.11 -19.16 -11.75
N SER A 59 -6.32 -20.48 -11.82
CA SER A 59 -7.46 -21.10 -12.49
C SER A 59 -8.64 -21.12 -11.52
N VAL A 60 -9.69 -20.37 -11.86
CA VAL A 60 -10.80 -20.06 -10.96
C VAL A 60 -12.10 -20.60 -11.52
N TYR A 61 -12.87 -21.31 -10.71
CA TYR A 61 -14.27 -21.61 -11.02
C TYR A 61 -15.17 -20.53 -10.44
N HIS A 62 -15.92 -19.85 -11.31
CA HIS A 62 -16.84 -18.80 -10.92
C HIS A 62 -18.29 -19.32 -10.92
N ASN A 63 -18.87 -19.48 -9.73
CA ASN A 63 -20.30 -19.73 -9.57
C ASN A 63 -21.04 -18.39 -9.57
N LYS A 64 -21.61 -18.03 -10.72
CA LYS A 64 -22.30 -16.74 -10.91
C LYS A 64 -23.57 -16.59 -10.06
N GLU A 65 -24.28 -17.70 -9.81
CA GLU A 65 -25.53 -17.70 -9.02
C GLU A 65 -25.25 -17.35 -7.54
N ARG A 66 -24.13 -17.84 -7.00
CA ARG A 66 -23.73 -17.61 -5.61
C ARG A 66 -22.72 -16.47 -5.47
N ALA A 67 -22.30 -15.87 -6.56
CA ALA A 67 -21.22 -14.87 -6.61
C ALA A 67 -19.93 -15.32 -5.88
N VAL A 68 -19.60 -16.62 -5.96
CA VAL A 68 -18.44 -17.21 -5.29
C VAL A 68 -17.42 -17.67 -6.32
N ARG A 69 -16.15 -17.31 -6.10
CA ARG A 69 -15.00 -17.86 -6.83
C ARG A 69 -14.30 -18.91 -5.98
N SER A 70 -13.93 -20.03 -6.58
CA SER A 70 -13.16 -21.09 -5.92
C SER A 70 -11.92 -21.48 -6.72
N LEU A 71 -10.84 -21.82 -6.01
CA LEU A 71 -9.59 -22.24 -6.62
C LEU A 71 -9.73 -23.64 -7.25
N VAL A 72 -9.37 -23.73 -8.52
CA VAL A 72 -9.24 -25.01 -9.24
C VAL A 72 -7.78 -25.42 -9.28
N ASP A 73 -6.88 -24.53 -9.74
CA ASP A 73 -5.44 -24.73 -9.84
C ASP A 73 -4.71 -23.40 -9.83
N LEU A 74 -3.38 -23.43 -9.70
CA LEU A 74 -2.54 -22.25 -9.84
C LEU A 74 -1.19 -22.61 -10.43
N GLU A 75 -0.67 -21.69 -11.24
CA GLU A 75 0.68 -21.70 -11.79
C GLU A 75 1.47 -20.56 -11.17
N VAL A 76 2.40 -20.91 -10.26
CA VAL A 76 3.16 -19.92 -9.47
C VAL A 76 4.16 -19.21 -10.37
N ILE A 77 4.22 -17.89 -10.28
CA ILE A 77 5.20 -17.02 -10.93
C ILE A 77 6.28 -16.64 -9.93
N SER A 78 5.89 -16.11 -8.77
CA SER A 78 6.80 -15.72 -7.71
C SER A 78 6.20 -15.98 -6.32
N ILE A 79 7.08 -16.27 -5.35
CA ILE A 79 6.73 -16.36 -3.93
C ILE A 79 7.62 -15.36 -3.22
N HIS A 80 7.12 -14.17 -2.92
CA HIS A 80 7.90 -13.09 -2.31
C HIS A 80 8.18 -13.39 -0.82
N GLU A 81 9.05 -14.38 -0.55
CA GLU A 81 9.36 -14.86 0.81
C GLU A 81 9.94 -13.75 1.69
N GLN A 82 10.71 -12.85 1.10
CA GLN A 82 11.30 -11.68 1.76
C GLN A 82 10.25 -10.77 2.41
N ALA A 83 9.01 -10.77 1.93
CA ALA A 83 7.91 -10.00 2.52
C ALA A 83 7.56 -10.42 3.96
N SER A 84 8.10 -11.53 4.44
CA SER A 84 7.89 -12.09 5.79
C SER A 84 9.21 -12.38 6.51
N SER A 85 10.36 -11.89 6.02
CA SER A 85 11.70 -12.21 6.55
C SER A 85 12.00 -11.52 7.87
N SER A 86 11.49 -10.30 8.05
CA SER A 86 11.74 -9.48 9.25
C SER A 86 10.51 -8.71 9.68
N LEU A 87 10.55 -8.11 10.88
CA LEU A 87 9.46 -7.27 11.38
C LEU A 87 9.21 -6.06 10.46
N GLY A 88 10.29 -5.47 9.91
CA GLY A 88 10.20 -4.36 8.97
C GLY A 88 9.54 -4.75 7.65
N ALA A 89 9.93 -5.91 7.10
CA ALA A 89 9.34 -6.45 5.88
C ALA A 89 7.84 -6.80 6.10
N ILE A 90 7.48 -7.44 7.22
CA ILE A 90 6.09 -7.75 7.59
C ILE A 90 5.27 -6.46 7.72
N PHE A 91 5.80 -5.42 8.38
CA PHE A 91 5.12 -4.15 8.49
C PHE A 91 4.86 -3.55 7.11
N THR A 92 5.90 -3.44 6.28
CA THR A 92 5.83 -2.82 4.95
C THR A 92 4.86 -3.56 4.03
N SER A 93 4.97 -4.87 3.93
CA SER A 93 4.09 -5.69 3.09
C SER A 93 2.63 -5.68 3.58
N SER A 94 2.41 -5.63 4.90
CA SER A 94 1.07 -5.51 5.49
C SER A 94 0.46 -4.14 5.21
N LEU A 95 1.24 -3.05 5.32
CA LEU A 95 0.82 -1.70 4.96
C LEU A 95 0.45 -1.61 3.48
N MET A 96 1.31 -2.10 2.59
CA MET A 96 1.05 -2.13 1.16
C MET A 96 -0.24 -2.90 0.83
N SER A 97 -0.44 -4.07 1.45
CA SER A 97 -1.65 -4.88 1.29
C SER A 97 -2.92 -4.15 1.75
N GLU A 98 -2.85 -3.46 2.89
CA GLU A 98 -3.99 -2.68 3.39
C GLU A 98 -4.36 -1.55 2.42
N LEU A 99 -3.37 -0.81 1.92
CA LEU A 99 -3.60 0.27 0.96
C LEU A 99 -4.14 -0.24 -0.38
N VAL A 100 -3.61 -1.37 -0.89
CA VAL A 100 -4.15 -2.01 -2.10
C VAL A 100 -5.62 -2.38 -1.95
N MET A 101 -6.03 -2.94 -0.80
CA MET A 101 -7.43 -3.27 -0.54
C MET A 101 -8.34 -2.03 -0.43
N LEU A 102 -7.79 -0.86 -0.17
CA LEU A 102 -8.51 0.42 -0.10
C LEU A 102 -8.49 1.18 -1.44
N TYR A 103 -7.70 0.72 -2.42
CA TYR A 103 -7.58 1.38 -3.71
C TYR A 103 -8.90 1.40 -4.48
N LYS A 104 -9.25 2.58 -5.05
CA LYS A 104 -10.50 2.85 -5.77
C LYS A 104 -10.27 3.45 -7.16
N GLY A 105 -9.08 3.28 -7.74
CA GLY A 105 -8.79 3.77 -9.08
C GLY A 105 -9.61 3.07 -10.16
N GLU A 106 -9.69 3.67 -11.33
CA GLU A 106 -10.44 3.15 -12.48
C GLU A 106 -9.79 1.89 -13.08
N THR A 107 -8.48 1.79 -12.99
CA THR A 107 -7.70 0.66 -13.49
C THR A 107 -6.82 0.08 -12.39
N PHE A 108 -6.58 -1.22 -12.43
CA PHE A 108 -5.84 -1.92 -11.38
C PHE A 108 -4.42 -2.32 -11.80
N LEU A 109 -4.08 -2.25 -13.10
CA LEU A 109 -2.74 -2.57 -13.58
C LEU A 109 -1.65 -1.74 -12.90
N PRO A 110 -1.76 -0.39 -12.79
CA PRO A 110 -0.68 0.40 -12.17
C PRO A 110 -0.45 0.09 -10.69
N ILE A 111 -1.51 -0.18 -9.92
CA ILE A 111 -1.36 -0.54 -8.50
C ILE A 111 -0.86 -1.98 -8.33
N TYR A 112 -1.20 -2.88 -9.25
CA TYR A 112 -0.68 -4.24 -9.30
C TYR A 112 0.84 -4.23 -9.55
N GLU A 113 1.28 -3.53 -10.60
CA GLU A 113 2.71 -3.38 -10.93
C GLU A 113 3.49 -2.71 -9.80
N LEU A 114 2.94 -1.68 -9.19
CA LEU A 114 3.56 -1.02 -8.04
C LEU A 114 3.72 -2.00 -6.86
N PHE A 115 2.68 -2.78 -6.57
CA PHE A 115 2.68 -3.71 -5.44
C PHE A 115 3.70 -4.84 -5.63
N THR A 116 3.68 -5.50 -6.80
CA THR A 116 4.61 -6.59 -7.11
C THR A 116 6.05 -6.10 -7.21
N SER A 117 6.32 -4.97 -7.89
CA SER A 117 7.66 -4.39 -7.95
C SER A 117 8.21 -4.01 -6.56
N CYS A 118 7.36 -3.49 -5.66
CA CYS A 118 7.79 -3.21 -4.28
C CYS A 118 8.05 -4.49 -3.48
N LEU A 119 7.32 -5.58 -3.74
CA LEU A 119 7.59 -6.87 -3.12
C LEU A 119 8.90 -7.49 -3.64
N ASP A 120 9.20 -7.35 -4.93
CA ASP A 120 10.44 -7.85 -5.54
C ASP A 120 11.69 -7.17 -4.97
N GLU A 121 11.60 -5.87 -4.74
CA GLU A 121 12.71 -5.04 -4.23
C GLU A 121 12.81 -5.04 -2.70
N LEU A 122 11.84 -5.59 -1.97
CA LEU A 122 11.79 -5.53 -0.51
C LEU A 122 12.84 -6.43 0.13
N ASP A 123 13.62 -5.85 1.04
CA ASP A 123 14.57 -6.58 1.90
C ASP A 123 14.58 -6.03 3.34
N ASP A 124 15.43 -6.61 4.18
CA ASP A 124 15.53 -6.27 5.60
C ASP A 124 16.21 -4.92 5.86
N GLU A 125 16.85 -4.30 4.87
CA GLU A 125 17.56 -3.03 5.00
C GLU A 125 16.75 -1.86 4.40
N ASN A 126 15.98 -2.13 3.33
CA ASN A 126 15.31 -1.08 2.55
C ASN A 126 13.80 -0.91 2.85
N TYR A 127 13.22 -1.71 3.75
CA TYR A 127 11.77 -1.74 4.01
C TYR A 127 11.15 -0.36 4.29
N VAL A 128 11.88 0.56 4.94
CA VAL A 128 11.43 1.95 5.20
C VAL A 128 11.30 2.73 3.91
N THR A 129 12.31 2.61 3.04
CA THR A 129 12.33 3.28 1.74
C THR A 129 11.24 2.73 0.84
N ILE A 130 11.08 1.41 0.78
CA ILE A 130 10.00 0.75 0.02
C ILE A 130 8.63 1.22 0.51
N ALA A 131 8.37 1.19 1.83
CA ALA A 131 7.10 1.65 2.39
C ALA A 131 6.81 3.12 2.03
N THR A 132 7.84 3.98 2.13
CA THR A 132 7.72 5.41 1.81
C THR A 132 7.43 5.62 0.33
N GLN A 133 8.17 4.93 -0.55
CA GLN A 133 8.01 5.05 -2.01
C GLN A 133 6.68 4.44 -2.49
N PHE A 134 6.25 3.33 -1.89
CA PHE A 134 4.92 2.77 -2.16
C PHE A 134 3.82 3.78 -1.82
N MET A 135 3.84 4.38 -0.62
CA MET A 135 2.82 5.36 -0.21
C MET A 135 2.79 6.60 -1.11
N ILE A 136 3.95 7.15 -1.50
CA ILE A 136 4.02 8.29 -2.43
C ILE A 136 3.31 7.97 -3.75
N ARG A 137 3.61 6.80 -4.33
CA ARG A 137 3.01 6.35 -5.59
C ARG A 137 1.55 5.98 -5.45
N TYR A 138 1.19 5.33 -4.35
CA TYR A 138 -0.20 5.06 -4.01
C TYR A 138 -1.04 6.35 -3.97
N MET A 139 -0.54 7.40 -3.30
CA MET A 139 -1.22 8.70 -3.27
C MET A 139 -1.33 9.29 -4.67
N LYS A 140 -0.29 9.17 -5.51
CA LYS A 140 -0.33 9.64 -6.89
C LYS A 140 -1.37 8.90 -7.72
N LEU A 141 -1.40 7.56 -7.65
CA LEU A 141 -2.36 6.71 -8.36
C LEU A 141 -3.81 6.91 -7.87
N SER A 142 -3.98 7.24 -6.60
CA SER A 142 -5.29 7.51 -5.99
C SER A 142 -5.76 8.95 -6.13
N GLY A 143 -4.98 9.84 -6.78
CA GLY A 143 -5.29 11.26 -6.88
C GLY A 143 -5.21 12.02 -5.55
N LEU A 144 -4.53 11.45 -4.54
CA LEU A 144 -4.39 12.01 -3.20
C LEU A 144 -3.08 12.78 -3.02
N LEU A 145 -2.15 12.71 -3.99
CA LEU A 145 -0.85 13.39 -3.85
C LEU A 145 -1.07 14.91 -3.87
N PRO A 146 -0.67 15.65 -2.80
CA PRO A 146 -0.86 17.07 -2.74
C PRO A 146 -0.04 17.83 -3.79
N ASP A 147 -0.48 19.01 -4.16
CA ASP A 147 0.37 19.98 -4.83
C ASP A 147 1.43 20.50 -3.84
N PHE A 148 2.69 20.48 -4.24
CA PHE A 148 3.83 20.96 -3.46
C PHE A 148 4.40 22.27 -3.99
N ILE A 149 3.74 22.91 -4.95
CA ILE A 149 4.15 24.18 -5.57
C ILE A 149 3.23 25.31 -5.09
N TYR A 150 1.92 25.07 -5.08
CA TYR A 150 0.91 26.07 -4.70
C TYR A 150 0.02 25.58 -3.56
N CYS A 151 -0.36 26.52 -2.69
CA CYS A 151 -1.35 26.24 -1.65
C CYS A 151 -2.73 26.07 -2.28
N PRO A 152 -3.39 24.89 -2.12
CA PRO A 152 -4.69 24.63 -2.72
C PRO A 152 -5.82 25.47 -2.11
N VAL A 153 -5.58 26.12 -0.95
CA VAL A 153 -6.58 26.93 -0.27
C VAL A 153 -6.57 28.39 -0.75
N CYS A 154 -5.38 29.02 -0.89
CA CYS A 154 -5.28 30.44 -1.26
C CYS A 154 -4.56 30.71 -2.59
N GLY A 155 -4.08 29.67 -3.28
CA GLY A 155 -3.41 29.79 -4.58
C GLY A 155 -1.98 30.36 -4.51
N ARG A 156 -1.47 30.72 -3.33
CA ARG A 156 -0.13 31.25 -3.16
C ARG A 156 0.92 30.17 -3.43
N ALA A 157 2.00 30.53 -4.13
CA ALA A 157 3.17 29.66 -4.21
C ALA A 157 3.79 29.45 -2.82
N TYR A 158 4.23 28.24 -2.56
CA TYR A 158 4.95 27.95 -1.32
C TYR A 158 6.38 28.47 -1.37
N ASP A 159 6.83 29.05 -0.28
CA ASP A 159 8.22 29.39 -0.11
C ASP A 159 9.10 28.13 -0.08
N ARG A 160 10.33 28.25 -0.57
CA ARG A 160 11.26 27.10 -0.63
C ARG A 160 11.48 26.45 0.74
N GLU A 161 11.56 27.27 1.79
CA GLU A 161 11.86 26.86 3.16
C GLU A 161 10.61 26.60 4.00
N GLU A 162 9.43 26.78 3.41
CA GLU A 162 8.17 26.69 4.12
C GLU A 162 7.85 25.27 4.58
N THR A 163 7.44 25.16 5.83
CA THR A 163 6.81 23.98 6.39
C THR A 163 5.31 24.07 6.14
N LEU A 164 4.72 23.02 5.58
CA LEU A 164 3.28 22.98 5.33
C LEU A 164 2.54 22.48 6.57
N GLY A 165 1.42 23.16 6.86
CA GLY A 165 0.40 22.72 7.79
C GLY A 165 -0.72 21.95 7.10
N TYR A 166 -1.89 21.93 7.71
CA TYR A 166 -3.06 21.21 7.19
C TYR A 166 -4.34 22.01 7.41
N ASN A 167 -5.18 22.06 6.38
CA ASN A 167 -6.51 22.65 6.47
C ASN A 167 -7.57 21.56 6.56
N SER A 168 -8.24 21.47 7.70
CA SER A 168 -9.25 20.44 7.96
C SER A 168 -10.53 20.62 7.16
N SER A 169 -10.88 21.87 6.82
CA SER A 169 -12.12 22.18 6.07
C SER A 169 -12.03 21.69 4.62
N PHE A 170 -10.82 21.74 4.05
CA PHE A 170 -10.55 21.25 2.69
C PHE A 170 -9.87 19.90 2.66
N SER A 171 -9.47 19.37 3.81
CA SER A 171 -8.72 18.10 3.94
C SER A 171 -7.44 18.05 3.10
N VAL A 172 -6.68 19.15 3.08
CA VAL A 172 -5.47 19.30 2.27
C VAL A 172 -4.31 19.90 3.05
N PRO A 173 -3.05 19.58 2.69
CA PRO A 173 -1.89 20.35 3.11
C PRO A 173 -1.99 21.79 2.61
N CYS A 174 -1.52 22.74 3.41
CA CYS A 174 -1.65 24.16 3.09
C CYS A 174 -0.48 24.97 3.65
N CYS A 175 -0.38 26.22 3.23
CA CYS A 175 0.58 27.18 3.78
C CYS A 175 0.25 27.53 5.24
N SER A 176 1.22 28.08 5.95
CA SER A 176 1.09 28.50 7.36
C SER A 176 -0.10 29.42 7.63
N ASN A 177 -0.44 30.30 6.66
CA ASN A 177 -1.55 31.22 6.80
C ASN A 177 -2.93 30.56 6.65
N CYS A 178 -3.00 29.41 6.03
CA CYS A 178 -4.24 28.65 5.79
C CYS A 178 -4.38 27.46 6.75
N ASP A 179 -3.38 27.19 7.59
CA ASP A 179 -3.43 26.15 8.61
C ASP A 179 -4.49 26.52 9.66
N ASN A 180 -5.45 25.64 9.87
CA ASN A 180 -6.52 25.84 10.85
C ASN A 180 -6.55 24.76 11.93
N ILE A 181 -5.56 23.86 11.94
CA ILE A 181 -5.41 22.86 12.97
C ILE A 181 -3.97 22.86 13.51
N SER A 182 -3.83 23.29 14.76
CA SER A 182 -2.57 23.16 15.53
C SER A 182 -2.18 21.71 15.83
N SER A 183 -2.55 20.75 15.00
CA SER A 183 -2.68 19.33 15.36
C SER A 183 -1.49 18.46 14.96
N GLY A 184 -0.32 19.01 14.70
CA GLY A 184 0.86 18.19 14.45
C GLY A 184 0.87 17.40 13.13
N LEU A 185 -0.02 17.70 12.18
CA LEU A 185 0.11 17.24 10.81
C LEU A 185 0.93 18.25 10.01
N ILE A 186 2.24 18.19 10.22
CA ILE A 186 3.21 19.13 9.69
C ILE A 186 4.13 18.41 8.71
N LEU A 187 4.33 18.99 7.52
CA LEU A 187 5.27 18.51 6.53
C LEU A 187 6.46 19.46 6.41
N PRO A 188 7.63 19.12 7.00
CA PRO A 188 8.82 19.93 6.90
C PRO A 188 9.33 20.04 5.46
N LYS A 189 10.07 21.13 5.15
CA LYS A 189 10.62 21.40 3.82
C LYS A 189 11.38 20.23 3.19
N ASN A 190 12.21 19.53 3.97
CA ASN A 190 13.02 18.42 3.47
C ASN A 190 12.14 17.21 3.10
N ALA A 191 11.10 16.93 3.89
CA ALA A 191 10.14 15.88 3.61
C ALA A 191 9.32 16.22 2.36
N ARG A 192 8.88 17.48 2.23
CA ARG A 192 8.19 17.99 1.05
C ARG A 192 9.05 17.84 -0.22
N ALA A 193 10.31 18.26 -0.16
CA ALA A 193 11.25 18.13 -1.28
C ALA A 193 11.43 16.66 -1.69
N TYR A 194 11.69 15.79 -0.72
CA TYR A 194 11.84 14.36 -0.98
C TYR A 194 10.61 13.76 -1.68
N ILE A 195 9.39 14.03 -1.18
CA ILE A 195 8.16 13.50 -1.77
C ILE A 195 8.00 14.03 -3.21
N ARG A 196 8.14 15.34 -3.41
CA ARG A 196 8.01 15.98 -4.73
C ARG A 196 8.99 15.38 -5.75
N ASP A 197 10.25 15.26 -5.36
CA ASP A 197 11.34 14.86 -6.27
C ASP A 197 11.27 13.35 -6.57
N SER A 198 10.90 12.53 -5.59
CA SER A 198 10.78 11.09 -5.77
C SER A 198 9.47 10.66 -6.46
N ALA A 199 8.38 11.41 -6.33
CA ALA A 199 7.07 11.06 -6.91
C ALA A 199 7.07 10.92 -8.43
N ASN A 200 7.98 11.62 -9.13
CA ASN A 200 8.08 11.62 -10.58
C ASN A 200 9.25 10.76 -11.10
N ALA A 201 10.13 10.29 -10.24
CA ALA A 201 11.22 9.39 -10.61
C ALA A 201 10.70 7.95 -10.81
N PRO A 202 11.28 7.14 -11.71
CA PRO A 202 11.05 5.69 -11.73
C PRO A 202 11.33 5.08 -10.36
N LEU A 203 10.62 3.99 -9.99
CA LEU A 203 10.78 3.37 -8.67
C LEU A 203 12.25 3.03 -8.37
N SER A 204 12.93 2.37 -9.29
CA SER A 204 14.35 2.00 -9.14
C SER A 204 15.25 3.18 -8.78
N LYS A 205 15.07 4.33 -9.44
CA LYS A 205 15.81 5.54 -9.10
C LYS A 205 15.39 6.18 -7.79
N ALA A 206 14.11 6.13 -7.46
CA ALA A 206 13.61 6.71 -6.23
C ALA A 206 14.07 5.93 -4.98
N LEU A 207 14.38 4.65 -5.12
CA LEU A 207 14.98 3.83 -4.06
C LEU A 207 16.44 4.22 -3.76
N GLU A 208 17.14 4.86 -4.70
CA GLU A 208 18.50 5.40 -4.50
C GLU A 208 18.52 6.73 -3.72
N PHE A 209 17.35 7.38 -3.55
CA PHE A 209 17.31 8.66 -2.82
C PHE A 209 17.56 8.43 -1.33
N VAL A 210 18.67 8.99 -0.87
CA VAL A 210 19.07 8.89 0.53
C VAL A 210 18.10 9.65 1.42
N ILE A 211 17.56 8.96 2.40
CA ILE A 211 16.67 9.49 3.41
C ILE A 211 17.18 9.11 4.80
N SER A 212 17.30 10.07 5.71
CA SER A 212 17.66 9.74 7.09
C SER A 212 16.49 9.04 7.80
N PRO A 213 16.75 8.15 8.79
CA PRO A 213 15.70 7.49 9.56
C PRO A 213 14.69 8.47 10.17
N MET A 214 15.17 9.62 10.66
CA MET A 214 14.31 10.68 11.21
C MET A 214 13.37 11.29 10.15
N GLN A 215 13.88 11.55 8.94
CA GLN A 215 13.07 12.07 7.85
C GLN A 215 12.06 11.03 7.37
N ALA A 216 12.47 9.78 7.21
CA ALA A 216 11.60 8.68 6.83
C ALA A 216 10.44 8.53 7.83
N SER A 217 10.73 8.55 9.12
CA SER A 217 9.75 8.50 10.20
C SER A 217 8.73 9.66 10.11
N ARG A 218 9.19 10.89 9.89
CA ARG A 218 8.30 12.06 9.74
C ARG A 218 7.41 11.96 8.51
N ILE A 219 7.98 11.56 7.38
CA ILE A 219 7.23 11.33 6.15
C ILE A 219 6.18 10.24 6.36
N MET A 220 6.57 9.11 6.95
CA MET A 220 5.69 7.99 7.22
C MET A 220 4.49 8.40 8.08
N ARG A 221 4.73 9.06 9.23
CA ARG A 221 3.65 9.56 10.10
C ARG A 221 2.71 10.51 9.37
N TYR A 222 3.28 11.46 8.62
CA TYR A 222 2.50 12.42 7.85
C TYR A 222 1.61 11.71 6.84
N MET A 223 2.19 10.84 6.02
CA MET A 223 1.49 10.17 4.93
C MET A 223 0.40 9.21 5.44
N LEU A 224 0.71 8.41 6.46
CA LEU A 224 -0.28 7.49 7.06
C LEU A 224 -1.49 8.25 7.61
N ARG A 225 -1.23 9.35 8.34
CA ARG A 225 -2.30 10.18 8.88
C ARG A 225 -3.09 10.88 7.77
N TYR A 226 -2.38 11.42 6.78
CA TYR A 226 -3.01 12.10 5.65
C TYR A 226 -3.86 11.16 4.81
N ILE A 227 -3.34 9.96 4.46
CA ILE A 227 -4.08 8.92 3.73
C ILE A 227 -5.32 8.50 4.53
N GLY A 228 -5.18 8.25 5.83
CA GLY A 228 -6.29 7.88 6.69
C GLY A 228 -7.40 8.93 6.71
N LEU A 229 -7.04 10.22 6.86
CA LEU A 229 -7.99 11.32 6.81
C LEU A 229 -8.66 11.46 5.43
N SER A 230 -7.88 11.35 4.36
CA SER A 230 -8.38 11.49 2.99
C SER A 230 -9.33 10.35 2.59
N LEU A 231 -9.08 9.14 3.08
CA LEU A 231 -9.94 7.97 2.83
C LEU A 231 -11.07 7.82 3.86
N GLY A 232 -11.09 8.61 4.93
CA GLY A 232 -12.05 8.49 6.01
C GLY A 232 -11.93 7.16 6.79
N VAL A 233 -10.72 6.58 6.86
CA VAL A 233 -10.48 5.29 7.52
C VAL A 233 -9.33 5.40 8.52
N GLU A 234 -9.36 4.57 9.54
CA GLU A 234 -8.24 4.35 10.42
C GLU A 234 -7.48 3.10 9.96
N LEU A 235 -6.25 3.30 9.51
CA LEU A 235 -5.41 2.20 9.01
C LEU A 235 -5.10 1.21 10.14
N LYS A 236 -5.29 -0.08 9.89
CA LYS A 236 -5.07 -1.16 10.88
C LYS A 236 -3.61 -1.25 11.29
N VAL A 237 -2.71 -0.98 10.35
CA VAL A 237 -1.27 -0.96 10.61
C VAL A 237 -0.91 0.07 11.69
N MET A 238 -1.67 1.17 11.81
CA MET A 238 -1.51 2.17 12.86
C MET A 238 -1.89 1.64 14.25
N LYS A 239 -2.85 0.71 14.33
CA LYS A 239 -3.33 0.11 15.59
C LYS A 239 -2.48 -1.05 16.06
N SER A 240 -1.71 -1.66 15.18
CA SER A 240 -0.98 -2.91 15.46
C SER A 240 0.20 -2.75 16.42
N GLY A 241 0.63 -1.50 16.72
CA GLY A 241 1.88 -1.23 17.46
C GLY A 241 3.16 -1.56 16.66
N LEU A 242 3.03 -2.13 15.47
CA LEU A 242 4.16 -2.47 14.60
C LEU A 242 4.93 -1.23 14.16
N ILE A 243 4.24 -0.09 13.99
CA ILE A 243 4.88 1.18 13.65
C ILE A 243 5.92 1.56 14.69
N ASP A 244 5.54 1.58 15.97
CA ASP A 244 6.44 2.00 17.05
C ASP A 244 7.59 1.01 17.24
N ALA A 245 7.31 -0.29 17.10
CA ALA A 245 8.31 -1.35 17.15
C ALA A 245 9.29 -1.32 15.98
N THR A 246 8.83 -0.92 14.78
CA THR A 246 9.62 -0.98 13.54
C THR A 246 10.42 0.29 13.31
N PHE A 247 9.83 1.46 13.60
CA PHE A 247 10.43 2.75 13.23
C PHE A 247 11.06 3.50 14.41
N ASN A 248 11.00 2.93 15.62
CA ASN A 248 11.60 3.52 16.83
C ASN A 248 11.32 5.04 16.90
N PHE A 249 10.06 5.40 16.86
CA PHE A 249 9.61 6.79 16.99
C PHE A 249 9.92 7.26 18.41
N GLY A 250 11.23 7.44 18.71
CA GLY A 250 11.66 7.95 20.00
C GLY A 250 10.82 9.13 20.45
N ASN A 251 10.32 9.05 21.69
CA ASN A 251 9.59 10.07 22.42
C ASN A 251 10.29 11.43 22.34
#